data_8b10b1699b81dd2e395cf1c1747fec67
#
_entry.id   8b10b1699b81dd2e395cf1c1747fec67
#
_cell.length_a   1.000
_cell.length_b   1.000
_cell.length_c   1.000
_cell.angle_alpha   90.00
_cell.angle_beta   90.00
_cell.angle_gamma   90.00
#
_symmetry.space_group_name_H-M   'P 1'
#
loop_
_entity.id
_entity.type
_entity.pdbx_description
1 polymer ?
#
loop_
_entity_poly.entity_id
_entity_poly.type
_entity_poly.pdbx_seq_one_letter_code
_entity_poly.pdbx_strand_id
1 'polypeptide(L)'
;YHFLKRPYTLTPLTAEAVPKPRYVDAAGRALPDDAPSAAIAESVYEIRIRPGIRYQPHPAFARDASGRYRYHALSAADSADRRRIGEFAHTGTRELVAADYVYQVKRLADPRLGSPIFGLMSEHIVGLKALGAALEKAVQTRRGAALDLNDFSLEGAQVVDRYTYRIRVRGKYPQFIYWLAMPFFAPIPWEAEAFYAQPGMADNNLTLDWQPVGTGPYYLAENDPNRRMVLKRNPHFHGETYPAEGGEDDRRAGLLADAGKSLPFVDEAVFSL
;
A
#
# COMPACT_ATOMS: atom_id res chain seq x y z
N TYR A 1 -6.18 13.73 -3.94
CA TYR A 1 -6.62 15.13 -4.11
C TYR A 1 -5.90 15.77 -5.25
N HIS A 2 -6.62 16.56 -6.02
CA HIS A 2 -6.06 17.35 -7.09
C HIS A 2 -5.92 18.80 -6.61
N PHE A 3 -4.71 19.29 -6.36
CA PHE A 3 -4.51 20.56 -5.66
C PHE A 3 -4.90 21.81 -6.47
N LEU A 4 -5.00 21.70 -7.80
CA LEU A 4 -5.48 22.78 -8.66
C LEU A 4 -7.00 22.86 -8.75
N LYS A 5 -7.72 21.80 -8.40
CA LYS A 5 -9.19 21.76 -8.46
C LYS A 5 -9.80 22.07 -7.09
N ARG A 6 -10.58 23.14 -7.02
CA ARG A 6 -11.24 23.58 -5.78
C ARG A 6 -12.77 23.58 -5.94
N PRO A 7 -13.54 23.18 -4.92
CA PRO A 7 -13.07 22.60 -3.64
C PRO A 7 -12.35 21.27 -3.83
N TYR A 8 -11.39 20.98 -2.93
CA TYR A 8 -10.63 19.72 -3.02
C TYR A 8 -11.56 18.52 -2.85
N THR A 9 -11.52 17.63 -3.83
CA THR A 9 -12.30 16.39 -3.83
C THR A 9 -11.38 15.19 -3.97
N LEU A 10 -11.81 14.05 -3.43
CA LEU A 10 -11.11 12.79 -3.69
C LEU A 10 -11.24 12.41 -5.15
N THR A 11 -10.10 12.01 -5.74
CA THR A 11 -10.06 11.43 -7.08
C THR A 11 -9.51 10.01 -7.00
N PRO A 12 -10.03 9.07 -7.82
CA PRO A 12 -9.51 7.72 -7.84
C PRO A 12 -8.11 7.74 -8.49
N LEU A 13 -7.14 7.04 -7.90
CA LEU A 13 -5.80 6.87 -8.44
C LEU A 13 -5.59 5.43 -8.92
N THR A 14 -5.46 4.49 -7.99
CA THR A 14 -5.38 3.05 -8.28
C THR A 14 -6.75 2.40 -8.35
N ALA A 15 -7.75 2.95 -7.65
CA ALA A 15 -9.14 2.50 -7.77
C ALA A 15 -9.79 2.98 -9.07
N GLU A 16 -10.75 2.23 -9.60
CA GLU A 16 -11.54 2.62 -10.77
C GLU A 16 -12.46 3.81 -10.49
N ALA A 17 -12.99 3.88 -9.25
CA ALA A 17 -13.87 4.95 -8.79
C ALA A 17 -13.66 5.22 -7.30
N VAL A 18 -14.12 6.38 -6.82
CA VAL A 18 -14.20 6.66 -5.39
C VAL A 18 -15.29 5.77 -4.79
N PRO A 19 -14.94 4.86 -3.83
CA PRO A 19 -15.89 3.89 -3.34
C PRO A 19 -17.00 4.54 -2.50
N LYS A 20 -18.23 4.06 -2.68
CA LYS A 20 -19.35 4.41 -1.83
C LYS A 20 -19.66 3.23 -0.90
N PRO A 21 -19.96 3.48 0.38
CA PRO A 21 -20.34 2.41 1.29
C PRO A 21 -21.74 1.89 0.98
N ARG A 22 -21.93 0.58 1.11
CA ARG A 22 -23.25 -0.04 1.27
C ARG A 22 -23.47 -0.24 2.76
N TYR A 23 -24.62 0.20 3.28
CA TYR A 23 -24.95 0.04 4.69
C TYR A 23 -25.71 -1.26 4.94
N VAL A 24 -25.42 -1.90 6.08
CA VAL A 24 -26.14 -3.10 6.52
C VAL A 24 -26.54 -3.01 7.99
N ASP A 25 -27.64 -3.65 8.34
CA ASP A 25 -28.08 -3.81 9.73
C ASP A 25 -27.36 -4.98 10.44
N ALA A 26 -27.68 -5.21 11.72
CA ALA A 26 -27.09 -6.28 12.52
C ALA A 26 -27.37 -7.70 12.00
N ALA A 27 -28.39 -7.87 11.16
CA ALA A 27 -28.70 -9.13 10.49
C ALA A 27 -28.04 -9.25 9.10
N GLY A 28 -27.22 -8.25 8.70
CA GLY A 28 -26.55 -8.20 7.39
C GLY A 28 -27.46 -7.78 6.23
N ARG A 29 -28.69 -7.31 6.49
CA ARG A 29 -29.62 -6.86 5.47
C ARG A 29 -29.23 -5.47 4.98
N ALA A 30 -29.30 -5.25 3.67
CA ALA A 30 -28.99 -3.96 3.07
C ALA A 30 -29.97 -2.87 3.55
N LEU A 31 -29.43 -1.70 3.83
CA LEU A 31 -30.15 -0.50 4.22
C LEU A 31 -30.03 0.58 3.13
N PRO A 32 -31.00 1.50 3.02
CA PRO A 32 -30.90 2.63 2.12
C PRO A 32 -29.81 3.61 2.54
N ASP A 33 -29.35 4.46 1.60
CA ASP A 33 -28.23 5.39 1.82
C ASP A 33 -28.53 6.45 2.91
N ASP A 34 -29.80 6.80 3.07
CA ASP A 34 -30.30 7.76 4.07
C ASP A 34 -30.67 7.11 5.41
N ALA A 35 -30.41 5.82 5.59
CA ALA A 35 -30.69 5.11 6.84
C ALA A 35 -30.08 5.85 8.05
N PRO A 36 -30.83 5.95 9.18
CA PRO A 36 -30.33 6.57 10.38
C PRO A 36 -29.12 5.80 10.94
N SER A 37 -28.12 6.51 11.43
CA SER A 37 -26.85 5.91 11.89
C SER A 37 -27.05 4.81 12.93
N ALA A 38 -28.07 4.93 13.78
CA ALA A 38 -28.38 3.92 14.80
C ALA A 38 -28.86 2.57 14.23
N ALA A 39 -29.37 2.55 13.01
CA ALA A 39 -29.79 1.31 12.33
C ALA A 39 -28.63 0.62 11.58
N ILE A 40 -27.54 1.34 11.34
CA ILE A 40 -26.40 0.84 10.55
C ILE A 40 -25.44 0.11 11.49
N ALA A 41 -25.35 -1.20 11.33
CA ALA A 41 -24.35 -2.01 12.04
C ALA A 41 -22.98 -1.91 11.35
N GLU A 42 -22.94 -1.88 10.02
CA GLU A 42 -21.71 -1.79 9.26
C GLU A 42 -21.85 -0.98 7.98
N SER A 43 -20.75 -0.32 7.60
CA SER A 43 -20.49 0.27 6.29
C SER A 43 -19.56 -0.65 5.52
N VAL A 44 -20.01 -1.15 4.37
CA VAL A 44 -19.28 -2.11 3.54
C VAL A 44 -18.77 -1.38 2.31
N TYR A 45 -17.45 -1.21 2.20
CA TYR A 45 -16.77 -0.64 1.04
C TYR A 45 -16.27 -1.76 0.14
N GLU A 46 -16.67 -1.76 -1.10
CA GLU A 46 -16.14 -2.64 -2.14
C GLU A 46 -15.31 -1.79 -3.11
N ILE A 47 -14.04 -2.07 -3.18
CA ILE A 47 -13.08 -1.24 -3.90
C ILE A 47 -12.50 -2.08 -5.05
N ARG A 48 -12.79 -1.62 -6.28
CA ARG A 48 -12.22 -2.20 -7.49
C ARG A 48 -11.01 -1.39 -7.94
N ILE A 49 -9.87 -2.06 -8.09
CA ILE A 49 -8.62 -1.46 -8.57
C ILE A 49 -8.49 -1.64 -10.07
N ARG A 50 -7.80 -0.70 -10.71
CA ARG A 50 -7.52 -0.75 -12.14
C ARG A 50 -6.55 -1.88 -12.45
N PRO A 51 -6.84 -2.77 -13.43
CA PRO A 51 -5.88 -3.75 -13.91
C PRO A 51 -4.66 -3.12 -14.56
N GLY A 52 -3.54 -3.85 -14.64
CA GLY A 52 -2.35 -3.43 -15.34
C GLY A 52 -1.38 -2.56 -14.55
N ILE A 53 -1.73 -2.08 -13.36
CA ILE A 53 -0.82 -1.34 -12.48
C ILE A 53 0.27 -2.28 -11.99
N ARG A 54 1.55 -1.89 -12.12
CA ARG A 54 2.69 -2.73 -11.76
C ARG A 54 3.57 -2.08 -10.71
N TYR A 55 4.17 -2.92 -9.88
CA TYR A 55 5.20 -2.47 -8.95
C TYR A 55 6.49 -2.08 -9.68
N GLN A 56 7.28 -1.23 -9.04
CA GLN A 56 8.65 -0.92 -9.47
C GLN A 56 9.48 -2.19 -9.64
N PRO A 57 10.54 -2.18 -10.47
CA PRO A 57 11.50 -3.27 -10.51
C PRO A 57 12.15 -3.46 -9.14
N HIS A 58 12.09 -4.67 -8.58
CA HIS A 58 12.65 -4.96 -7.27
C HIS A 58 13.13 -6.41 -7.15
N PRO A 59 14.22 -6.71 -6.38
CA PRO A 59 14.71 -8.07 -6.16
C PRO A 59 13.67 -9.02 -5.56
N ALA A 60 12.77 -8.52 -4.73
CA ALA A 60 11.67 -9.31 -4.15
C ALA A 60 10.82 -10.04 -5.19
N PHE A 61 10.73 -9.52 -6.41
CA PHE A 61 9.97 -10.13 -7.52
C PHE A 61 10.83 -10.94 -8.48
N ALA A 62 12.16 -10.98 -8.28
CA ALA A 62 13.07 -11.72 -9.16
C ALA A 62 12.81 -13.22 -9.09
N ARG A 63 12.64 -13.86 -10.26
CA ARG A 63 12.42 -15.30 -10.37
C ARG A 63 13.54 -15.97 -11.16
N ASP A 64 13.79 -17.23 -10.85
CA ASP A 64 14.68 -18.09 -11.64
C ASP A 64 13.96 -18.68 -12.85
N ALA A 65 14.69 -19.46 -13.66
CA ALA A 65 14.14 -20.12 -14.84
C ALA A 65 13.00 -21.12 -14.53
N SER A 66 12.93 -21.61 -13.29
CA SER A 66 11.86 -22.49 -12.81
C SER A 66 10.64 -21.73 -12.23
N GLY A 67 10.71 -20.39 -12.22
CA GLY A 67 9.66 -19.52 -11.68
C GLY A 67 9.71 -19.32 -10.16
N ARG A 68 10.72 -19.86 -9.44
CA ARG A 68 10.90 -19.67 -8.00
C ARG A 68 11.51 -18.31 -7.71
N TYR A 69 11.13 -17.71 -6.59
CA TYR A 69 11.74 -16.45 -6.14
C TYR A 69 13.22 -16.66 -5.79
N ARG A 70 14.10 -15.87 -6.42
CA ARG A 70 15.56 -15.99 -6.27
C ARG A 70 16.05 -15.66 -4.86
N TYR A 71 15.37 -14.72 -4.20
CA TYR A 71 15.86 -14.10 -2.98
C TYR A 71 14.92 -14.30 -1.79
N HIS A 72 14.09 -15.36 -1.79
CA HIS A 72 13.21 -15.69 -0.66
C HIS A 72 13.72 -16.85 0.22
N ALA A 73 14.96 -17.29 -0.02
CA ALA A 73 15.62 -18.33 0.78
C ALA A 73 17.12 -18.02 0.94
N LEU A 74 17.44 -16.78 1.29
CA LEU A 74 18.83 -16.34 1.52
C LEU A 74 19.30 -16.81 2.88
N SER A 75 20.58 -17.21 2.97
CA SER A 75 21.29 -17.34 4.23
C SER A 75 21.84 -15.99 4.72
N ALA A 76 22.25 -15.92 5.97
CA ALA A 76 22.94 -14.73 6.49
C ALA A 76 24.24 -14.42 5.72
N ALA A 77 24.92 -15.43 5.19
CA ALA A 77 26.13 -15.25 4.37
C ALA A 77 25.79 -14.61 3.02
N ASP A 78 24.64 -14.92 2.41
CA ASP A 78 24.21 -14.33 1.14
C ASP A 78 23.90 -12.85 1.24
N SER A 79 23.51 -12.36 2.41
CA SER A 79 23.19 -10.95 2.66
C SER A 79 24.31 -10.17 3.36
N ALA A 80 25.35 -10.85 3.87
CA ALA A 80 26.39 -10.27 4.74
C ALA A 80 27.06 -9.02 4.18
N ASP A 81 27.37 -9.01 2.88
CA ASP A 81 28.08 -7.91 2.21
C ASP A 81 27.16 -6.93 1.46
N ARG A 82 25.84 -7.13 1.52
CA ARG A 82 24.87 -6.27 0.81
C ARG A 82 24.40 -5.14 1.70
N ARG A 83 24.51 -3.93 1.18
CA ARG A 83 24.11 -2.69 1.85
C ARG A 83 23.08 -1.90 1.08
N ARG A 84 22.81 -2.28 -0.19
CA ARG A 84 21.91 -1.58 -1.11
C ARG A 84 21.12 -2.56 -1.95
N ILE A 85 19.89 -2.18 -2.29
CA ILE A 85 19.02 -2.96 -3.17
C ILE A 85 19.65 -3.17 -4.56
N GLY A 86 20.39 -2.19 -5.08
CA GLY A 86 21.08 -2.29 -6.37
C GLY A 86 22.20 -3.33 -6.43
N GLU A 87 22.60 -3.93 -5.31
CA GLU A 87 23.62 -5.00 -5.26
C GLU A 87 23.04 -6.39 -5.52
N PHE A 88 21.71 -6.50 -5.64
CA PHE A 88 21.04 -7.71 -6.11
C PHE A 88 21.00 -7.72 -7.64
N ALA A 89 21.66 -8.68 -8.26
CA ALA A 89 21.86 -8.73 -9.71
C ALA A 89 20.57 -8.87 -10.54
N HIS A 90 19.49 -9.37 -9.94
CA HIS A 90 18.24 -9.61 -10.63
C HIS A 90 17.09 -8.88 -9.96
N THR A 91 16.25 -8.29 -10.78
CA THR A 91 14.99 -7.69 -10.36
C THR A 91 13.82 -8.28 -11.14
N GLY A 92 12.64 -8.10 -10.64
CA GLY A 92 11.38 -8.44 -11.31
C GLY A 92 10.33 -7.40 -11.02
N THR A 93 9.16 -7.60 -11.54
CA THR A 93 7.96 -6.81 -11.25
C THR A 93 6.74 -7.71 -11.33
N ARG A 94 5.67 -7.33 -10.65
CA ARG A 94 4.35 -7.93 -10.84
C ARG A 94 3.23 -6.91 -10.78
N GLU A 95 2.08 -7.33 -11.19
CA GLU A 95 0.87 -6.54 -11.13
C GLU A 95 0.36 -6.35 -9.69
N LEU A 96 -0.14 -5.15 -9.40
CA LEU A 96 -0.89 -4.83 -8.19
C LEU A 96 -2.22 -5.58 -8.19
N VAL A 97 -2.54 -6.26 -7.09
CA VAL A 97 -3.77 -7.01 -6.93
C VAL A 97 -4.48 -6.67 -5.62
N ALA A 98 -5.76 -7.00 -5.52
CA ALA A 98 -6.58 -6.75 -4.34
C ALA A 98 -5.99 -7.34 -3.04
N ALA A 99 -5.28 -8.47 -3.14
CA ALA A 99 -4.63 -9.11 -2.02
C ALA A 99 -3.57 -8.22 -1.34
N ASP A 100 -2.91 -7.31 -2.08
CA ASP A 100 -1.90 -6.42 -1.54
C ASP A 100 -2.49 -5.38 -0.58
N TYR A 101 -3.69 -4.91 -0.88
CA TYR A 101 -4.44 -4.02 0.01
C TYR A 101 -4.92 -4.74 1.27
N VAL A 102 -5.47 -5.95 1.11
CA VAL A 102 -5.88 -6.77 2.26
C VAL A 102 -4.68 -7.12 3.13
N TYR A 103 -3.53 -7.43 2.53
CA TYR A 103 -2.28 -7.67 3.23
C TYR A 103 -1.85 -6.45 4.07
N GLN A 104 -1.89 -5.25 3.48
CA GLN A 104 -1.57 -4.02 4.21
C GLN A 104 -2.54 -3.75 5.37
N VAL A 105 -3.84 -4.00 5.20
CA VAL A 105 -4.79 -3.84 6.32
C VAL A 105 -4.44 -4.79 7.48
N LYS A 106 -4.03 -6.03 7.19
CA LYS A 106 -3.55 -6.96 8.21
C LYS A 106 -2.27 -6.47 8.88
N ARG A 107 -1.35 -5.85 8.12
CA ARG A 107 -0.09 -5.27 8.65
C ARG A 107 -0.34 -4.16 9.68
N LEU A 108 -1.46 -3.44 9.62
CA LEU A 108 -1.81 -2.47 10.67
C LEU A 108 -1.90 -3.11 12.06
N ALA A 109 -2.25 -4.41 12.12
CA ALA A 109 -2.39 -5.16 13.37
C ALA A 109 -1.10 -5.90 13.79
N ASP A 110 -0.02 -5.84 13.00
CA ASP A 110 1.23 -6.52 13.32
C ASP A 110 1.98 -5.78 14.44
N PRO A 111 2.13 -6.39 15.63
CA PRO A 111 2.75 -5.72 16.77
C PRO A 111 4.24 -5.39 16.55
N ARG A 112 4.91 -6.06 15.62
CA ARG A 112 6.31 -5.81 15.27
C ARG A 112 6.50 -4.47 14.56
N LEU A 113 5.44 -3.97 13.87
CA LEU A 113 5.48 -2.74 13.09
C LEU A 113 5.06 -1.49 13.88
N GLY A 114 4.33 -1.68 15.01
CA GLY A 114 3.91 -0.56 15.85
C GLY A 114 3.08 0.50 15.11
N SER A 115 2.13 0.09 14.28
CA SER A 115 1.34 1.02 13.48
C SER A 115 0.65 2.10 14.34
N PRO A 116 0.88 3.40 14.08
CA PRO A 116 0.33 4.49 14.90
C PRO A 116 -1.20 4.60 14.80
N ILE A 117 -1.80 4.02 13.75
CA ILE A 117 -3.24 4.06 13.55
C ILE A 117 -3.96 2.78 13.97
N PHE A 118 -3.23 1.74 14.45
CA PHE A 118 -3.84 0.47 14.84
C PHE A 118 -4.92 0.66 15.89
N GLY A 119 -4.66 1.45 16.94
CA GLY A 119 -5.63 1.70 18.00
C GLY A 119 -6.96 2.21 17.45
N LEU A 120 -6.92 3.24 16.60
CA LEU A 120 -8.11 3.81 15.97
C LEU A 120 -8.78 2.83 15.00
N MET A 121 -8.02 2.23 14.09
CA MET A 121 -8.58 1.35 13.07
C MET A 121 -9.15 0.07 13.66
N SER A 122 -8.60 -0.44 14.77
CA SER A 122 -9.09 -1.64 15.45
C SER A 122 -10.50 -1.47 16.05
N GLU A 123 -10.90 -0.24 16.35
CA GLU A 123 -12.27 0.06 16.79
C GLU A 123 -13.25 0.11 15.62
N HIS A 124 -12.77 0.43 14.42
CA HIS A 124 -13.61 0.60 13.23
C HIS A 124 -13.63 -0.63 12.32
N ILE A 125 -12.48 -1.17 11.92
CA ILE A 125 -12.43 -2.31 10.99
C ILE A 125 -12.82 -3.59 11.72
N VAL A 126 -13.82 -4.29 11.19
CA VAL A 126 -14.35 -5.53 11.78
C VAL A 126 -13.25 -6.58 11.92
N GLY A 127 -13.09 -7.13 13.11
CA GLY A 127 -12.11 -8.19 13.39
C GLY A 127 -10.65 -7.74 13.53
N LEU A 128 -10.29 -6.47 13.26
CA LEU A 128 -8.89 -6.02 13.30
C LEU A 128 -8.28 -6.11 14.70
N LYS A 129 -9.04 -5.81 15.74
CA LYS A 129 -8.61 -5.94 17.13
C LYS A 129 -8.32 -7.42 17.52
N ALA A 130 -9.17 -8.33 17.07
CA ALA A 130 -8.98 -9.77 17.30
C ALA A 130 -7.76 -10.31 16.56
N LEU A 131 -7.54 -9.83 15.32
CA LEU A 131 -6.33 -10.14 14.56
C LEU A 131 -5.08 -9.67 15.30
N GLY A 132 -5.06 -8.45 15.85
CA GLY A 132 -3.93 -7.92 16.62
C GLY A 132 -3.58 -8.84 17.81
N ALA A 133 -4.58 -9.27 18.58
CA ALA A 133 -4.36 -10.19 19.69
C ALA A 133 -3.83 -11.57 19.23
N ALA A 134 -4.33 -12.07 18.08
CA ALA A 134 -3.86 -13.34 17.52
C ALA A 134 -2.40 -13.24 17.02
N LEU A 135 -2.03 -12.13 16.40
CA LEU A 135 -0.65 -11.85 15.94
C LEU A 135 0.31 -11.69 17.11
N GLU A 136 -0.09 -10.97 18.16
CA GLU A 136 0.70 -10.83 19.37
C GLU A 136 1.01 -12.18 20.01
N LYS A 137 0.00 -13.04 20.14
CA LYS A 137 0.18 -14.42 20.62
C LYS A 137 1.12 -15.23 19.72
N ALA A 138 0.97 -15.09 18.38
CA ALA A 138 1.81 -15.80 17.43
C ALA A 138 3.28 -15.36 17.51
N VAL A 139 3.54 -14.05 17.67
CA VAL A 139 4.90 -13.52 17.87
C VAL A 139 5.53 -14.07 19.17
N GLN A 140 4.76 -14.11 20.25
CA GLN A 140 5.24 -14.65 21.53
C GLN A 140 5.57 -16.15 21.48
N THR A 141 4.78 -16.93 20.72
CA THR A 141 4.94 -18.39 20.64
C THR A 141 5.96 -18.84 19.60
N ARG A 142 6.09 -18.10 18.48
CA ARG A 142 6.99 -18.44 17.37
C ARG A 142 8.33 -17.69 17.45
N ARG A 143 8.99 -17.68 18.61
CA ARG A 143 10.22 -16.92 18.87
C ARG A 143 11.21 -16.98 17.70
N GLY A 144 11.37 -15.85 16.97
CA GLY A 144 12.34 -15.70 15.88
C GLY A 144 11.94 -16.32 14.52
N ALA A 145 10.79 -17.00 14.41
CA ALA A 145 10.30 -17.47 13.10
C ALA A 145 9.58 -16.36 12.34
N ALA A 146 9.74 -16.36 11.03
CA ALA A 146 8.99 -15.46 10.15
C ALA A 146 7.49 -15.67 10.32
N LEU A 147 6.76 -14.57 10.50
CA LEU A 147 5.30 -14.56 10.58
C LEU A 147 4.73 -14.16 9.22
N ASP A 148 4.08 -15.08 8.52
CA ASP A 148 3.38 -14.77 7.28
C ASP A 148 1.94 -14.34 7.60
N LEU A 149 1.59 -13.10 7.25
CA LEU A 149 0.24 -12.57 7.44
C LEU A 149 -0.80 -13.24 6.53
N ASN A 150 -0.38 -13.98 5.51
CA ASN A 150 -1.29 -14.80 4.69
C ASN A 150 -1.89 -15.96 5.48
N ASP A 151 -1.23 -16.44 6.54
CA ASP A 151 -1.74 -17.49 7.43
C ASP A 151 -2.92 -17.02 8.29
N PHE A 152 -3.19 -15.73 8.34
CA PHE A 152 -4.23 -15.13 9.19
C PHE A 152 -5.36 -14.57 8.34
N SER A 153 -6.60 -14.84 8.73
CA SER A 153 -7.78 -14.22 8.13
C SER A 153 -8.15 -12.91 8.85
N LEU A 154 -8.73 -11.97 8.11
CA LEU A 154 -9.33 -10.76 8.66
C LEU A 154 -10.75 -10.63 8.13
N GLU A 155 -11.75 -10.72 9.02
CA GLU A 155 -13.16 -10.65 8.65
C GLU A 155 -13.51 -9.31 7.97
N GLY A 156 -12.95 -8.23 8.47
CA GLY A 156 -13.20 -6.86 8.00
C GLY A 156 -12.41 -6.44 6.77
N ALA A 157 -11.50 -7.28 6.23
CA ALA A 157 -10.82 -7.00 4.97
C ALA A 157 -10.62 -8.30 4.19
N GLN A 158 -11.26 -8.40 3.03
CA GLN A 158 -11.30 -9.64 2.25
C GLN A 158 -11.08 -9.37 0.77
N VAL A 159 -10.40 -10.30 0.10
CA VAL A 159 -10.30 -10.35 -1.35
C VAL A 159 -11.60 -10.91 -1.90
N VAL A 160 -12.26 -10.17 -2.79
CA VAL A 160 -13.47 -10.62 -3.51
C VAL A 160 -13.08 -11.32 -4.80
N ASP A 161 -12.21 -10.67 -5.58
CA ASP A 161 -11.57 -11.22 -6.78
C ASP A 161 -10.17 -10.61 -6.95
N ARG A 162 -9.49 -10.90 -8.07
CA ARG A 162 -8.13 -10.43 -8.34
C ARG A 162 -7.96 -8.91 -8.18
N TYR A 163 -9.00 -8.14 -8.53
CA TYR A 163 -8.94 -6.68 -8.57
C TYR A 163 -9.95 -6.02 -7.63
N THR A 164 -10.70 -6.81 -6.86
CA THR A 164 -11.71 -6.28 -5.95
C THR A 164 -11.44 -6.76 -4.54
N TYR A 165 -11.37 -5.83 -3.60
CA TYR A 165 -11.36 -6.14 -2.17
C TYR A 165 -12.49 -5.42 -1.45
N ARG A 166 -12.83 -5.94 -0.28
CA ARG A 166 -13.91 -5.42 0.55
C ARG A 166 -13.37 -5.07 1.92
N ILE A 167 -13.77 -3.89 2.44
CA ILE A 167 -13.53 -3.50 3.82
C ILE A 167 -14.87 -3.28 4.51
N ARG A 168 -15.02 -3.86 5.70
CA ARG A 168 -16.18 -3.73 6.57
C ARG A 168 -15.82 -2.88 7.78
N VAL A 169 -16.56 -1.80 7.98
CA VAL A 169 -16.34 -0.81 9.04
C VAL A 169 -17.60 -0.77 9.91
N ARG A 170 -17.41 -0.82 11.24
CA ARG A 170 -18.53 -0.75 12.20
C ARG A 170 -19.25 0.58 12.12
N GLY A 171 -20.57 0.54 12.10
CA GLY A 171 -21.45 1.70 12.07
C GLY A 171 -21.30 2.54 10.81
N LYS A 172 -21.73 3.80 10.92
CA LYS A 172 -21.60 4.82 9.86
C LYS A 172 -20.38 5.70 10.14
N TYR A 173 -19.30 5.48 9.37
CA TYR A 173 -18.05 6.24 9.51
C TYR A 173 -17.66 6.90 8.18
N PRO A 174 -18.28 8.04 7.81
CA PRO A 174 -18.07 8.69 6.51
C PRO A 174 -16.65 9.11 6.25
N GLN A 175 -15.86 9.40 7.29
CA GLN A 175 -14.46 9.80 7.19
C GLN A 175 -13.55 8.65 6.75
N PHE A 176 -14.01 7.39 6.78
CA PHE A 176 -13.18 6.25 6.42
C PHE A 176 -12.62 6.34 5.01
N ILE A 177 -13.36 6.92 4.07
CA ILE A 177 -12.91 7.12 2.68
C ILE A 177 -11.61 7.95 2.58
N TYR A 178 -11.37 8.89 3.50
CA TYR A 178 -10.16 9.69 3.52
C TYR A 178 -8.95 8.91 4.03
N TRP A 179 -9.17 7.92 4.93
CA TRP A 179 -8.12 7.01 5.37
C TRP A 179 -7.58 6.17 4.22
N LEU A 180 -8.44 5.73 3.29
CA LEU A 180 -8.04 4.98 2.10
C LEU A 180 -7.08 5.76 1.17
N ALA A 181 -7.08 7.09 1.27
CA ALA A 181 -6.18 7.97 0.53
C ALA A 181 -4.87 8.28 1.29
N MET A 182 -4.68 7.74 2.49
CA MET A 182 -3.49 7.98 3.31
C MET A 182 -2.44 6.86 3.11
N PRO A 183 -1.15 7.15 3.31
CA PRO A 183 -0.07 6.16 3.15
C PRO A 183 -0.24 4.89 3.99
N PHE A 184 -0.96 4.97 5.11
CA PHE A 184 -1.24 3.80 5.97
C PHE A 184 -2.01 2.68 5.27
N PHE A 185 -2.74 2.99 4.21
CA PHE A 185 -3.49 2.03 3.40
C PHE A 185 -2.84 1.77 2.03
N ALA A 186 -1.63 2.27 1.79
CA ALA A 186 -0.90 1.97 0.57
C ALA A 186 -0.62 0.45 0.47
N PRO A 187 -0.85 -0.17 -0.69
CA PRO A 187 -0.74 -1.62 -0.84
C PRO A 187 0.70 -2.09 -0.67
N ILE A 188 0.90 -3.18 0.05
CA ILE A 188 2.21 -3.82 0.25
C ILE A 188 2.18 -5.23 -0.34
N PRO A 189 3.09 -5.56 -1.27
CA PRO A 189 3.24 -6.91 -1.76
C PRO A 189 3.90 -7.79 -0.71
N TRP A 190 3.30 -8.97 -0.42
CA TRP A 190 3.85 -9.90 0.55
C TRP A 190 5.29 -10.33 0.21
N GLU A 191 5.62 -10.33 -1.08
CA GLU A 191 6.97 -10.67 -1.56
C GLU A 191 8.04 -9.70 -1.04
N ALA A 192 7.69 -8.41 -0.90
CA ALA A 192 8.62 -7.44 -0.34
C ALA A 192 8.90 -7.74 1.14
N GLU A 193 7.86 -8.06 1.91
CA GLU A 193 8.04 -8.43 3.31
C GLU A 193 8.84 -9.73 3.47
N ALA A 194 8.53 -10.75 2.68
CA ALA A 194 9.28 -12.01 2.65
C ALA A 194 10.76 -11.80 2.27
N PHE A 195 11.05 -10.90 1.33
CA PHE A 195 12.41 -10.54 0.93
C PHE A 195 13.17 -9.87 2.07
N TYR A 196 12.59 -8.85 2.69
CA TYR A 196 13.24 -8.10 3.77
C TYR A 196 13.32 -8.87 5.10
N ALA A 197 12.50 -9.90 5.28
CA ALA A 197 12.56 -10.78 6.44
C ALA A 197 13.70 -11.82 6.39
N GLN A 198 14.50 -11.85 5.30
CA GLN A 198 15.62 -12.79 5.18
C GLN A 198 16.74 -12.49 6.20
N PRO A 199 17.48 -13.52 6.65
CA PRO A 199 18.57 -13.35 7.61
C PRO A 199 19.61 -12.32 7.16
N GLY A 200 20.02 -11.41 8.06
CA GLY A 200 21.03 -10.38 7.82
C GLY A 200 20.53 -9.14 7.07
N MET A 201 19.30 -9.14 6.55
CA MET A 201 18.76 -7.96 5.86
C MET A 201 18.61 -6.76 6.80
N ALA A 202 17.96 -6.92 7.93
CA ALA A 202 17.75 -5.85 8.91
C ALA A 202 19.08 -5.34 9.50
N ASP A 203 20.07 -6.23 9.73
CA ASP A 203 21.40 -5.87 10.23
C ASP A 203 22.13 -4.94 9.24
N ASN A 204 21.78 -5.02 7.97
CA ASN A 204 22.35 -4.21 6.88
C ASN A 204 21.47 -3.01 6.50
N ASN A 205 20.48 -2.65 7.31
CA ASN A 205 19.49 -1.61 7.04
C ASN A 205 18.70 -1.84 5.73
N LEU A 206 18.59 -3.10 5.29
CA LEU A 206 17.73 -3.50 4.19
C LEU A 206 16.37 -3.90 4.76
N THR A 207 15.49 -2.93 4.89
CA THR A 207 14.14 -3.09 5.43
C THR A 207 13.12 -2.35 4.56
N LEU A 208 11.85 -2.70 4.68
CA LEU A 208 10.80 -2.13 3.84
C LEU A 208 10.58 -0.63 4.09
N ASP A 209 10.82 -0.15 5.30
CA ASP A 209 10.72 1.25 5.68
C ASP A 209 11.89 2.10 5.14
N TRP A 210 13.08 1.52 5.02
CA TRP A 210 14.25 2.17 4.41
C TRP A 210 14.28 2.07 2.88
N GLN A 211 13.71 1.01 2.33
CA GLN A 211 13.72 0.71 0.90
C GLN A 211 12.30 0.32 0.44
N PRO A 212 11.38 1.29 0.36
CA PRO A 212 9.97 1.03 0.07
C PRO A 212 9.77 0.46 -1.34
N VAL A 213 8.75 -0.39 -1.46
CA VAL A 213 8.33 -1.01 -2.72
C VAL A 213 6.93 -0.53 -3.07
N GLY A 214 6.78 0.15 -4.20
CA GLY A 214 5.52 0.78 -4.58
C GLY A 214 5.22 0.77 -6.07
N THR A 215 4.07 1.36 -6.41
CA THR A 215 3.56 1.52 -7.77
C THR A 215 3.59 2.97 -8.24
N GLY A 216 4.20 3.86 -7.46
CA GLY A 216 4.26 5.29 -7.71
C GLY A 216 5.16 5.70 -8.89
N PRO A 217 5.17 6.99 -9.25
CA PRO A 217 5.95 7.51 -10.37
C PRO A 217 7.46 7.41 -10.18
N TYR A 218 7.91 7.32 -8.94
CA TYR A 218 9.33 7.17 -8.58
C TYR A 218 9.52 6.02 -7.60
N TYR A 219 10.73 5.48 -7.60
CA TYR A 219 11.21 4.57 -6.58
C TYR A 219 12.51 5.10 -5.97
N LEU A 220 12.78 4.73 -4.71
CA LEU A 220 13.98 5.10 -3.99
C LEU A 220 15.13 4.20 -4.46
N ALA A 221 16.03 4.76 -5.29
CA ALA A 221 17.15 4.04 -5.88
C ALA A 221 18.38 4.05 -4.95
N GLU A 222 18.54 5.12 -4.17
CA GLU A 222 19.60 5.24 -3.15
C GLU A 222 19.00 5.91 -1.92
N ASN A 223 19.26 5.34 -0.76
CA ASN A 223 18.89 5.89 0.53
C ASN A 223 20.08 5.86 1.46
N ASP A 224 20.83 6.97 1.50
CA ASP A 224 21.92 7.19 2.44
C ASP A 224 21.60 8.45 3.25
N PRO A 225 21.10 8.29 4.49
CA PRO A 225 20.66 9.43 5.30
C PRO A 225 21.78 10.38 5.72
N ASN A 226 23.05 9.98 5.56
CA ASN A 226 24.21 10.81 5.87
C ASN A 226 24.81 11.50 4.63
N ARG A 227 24.29 11.21 3.45
CA ARG A 227 24.85 11.71 2.19
C ARG A 227 23.77 12.21 1.23
N ARG A 228 22.89 11.31 0.75
CA ARG A 228 21.83 11.68 -0.20
C ARG A 228 20.76 10.60 -0.33
N MET A 229 19.60 11.03 -0.77
CA MET A 229 18.54 10.16 -1.29
C MET A 229 18.35 10.42 -2.78
N VAL A 230 18.19 9.35 -3.57
CA VAL A 230 17.97 9.43 -5.01
C VAL A 230 16.67 8.73 -5.38
N LEU A 231 15.73 9.48 -5.92
CA LEU A 231 14.51 8.96 -6.52
C LEU A 231 14.69 8.85 -8.03
N LYS A 232 14.36 7.70 -8.62
CA LYS A 232 14.38 7.47 -10.06
C LYS A 232 12.97 7.19 -10.57
N ARG A 233 12.71 7.59 -11.82
CA ARG A 233 11.44 7.30 -12.49
C ARG A 233 11.18 5.80 -12.52
N ASN A 234 9.97 5.42 -12.10
CA ASN A 234 9.51 4.03 -12.18
C ASN A 234 9.13 3.70 -13.65
N PRO A 235 9.84 2.77 -14.32
CA PRO A 235 9.55 2.43 -15.71
C PRO A 235 8.20 1.73 -15.88
N HIS A 236 7.59 1.26 -14.80
CA HIS A 236 6.29 0.59 -14.78
C HIS A 236 5.17 1.48 -14.22
N PHE A 237 5.43 2.78 -14.05
CA PHE A 237 4.37 3.68 -13.60
C PHE A 237 3.20 3.66 -14.59
N HIS A 238 1.98 3.48 -14.06
CA HIS A 238 0.77 3.31 -14.85
C HIS A 238 0.32 4.58 -15.59
N GLY A 239 1.00 5.72 -15.35
CA GLY A 239 0.74 6.99 -16.00
C GLY A 239 -0.34 7.81 -15.29
N GLU A 240 -0.04 9.07 -15.16
CA GLU A 240 -0.95 10.15 -14.83
C GLU A 240 -0.66 11.30 -15.76
N THR A 241 -1.63 12.17 -15.96
CA THR A 241 -1.44 13.40 -16.73
C THR A 241 -1.41 14.61 -15.80
N TYR A 242 -0.66 15.60 -16.21
CA TYR A 242 -0.71 16.90 -15.55
C TYR A 242 -2.15 17.43 -15.57
N PRO A 243 -2.63 18.02 -14.47
CA PRO A 243 -4.01 18.48 -14.33
C PRO A 243 -4.46 19.42 -15.47
N ALA A 244 -5.62 19.14 -16.02
CA ALA A 244 -6.26 19.98 -17.05
C ALA A 244 -7.28 20.98 -16.46
N GLU A 245 -7.63 20.83 -15.18
CA GLU A 245 -8.60 21.68 -14.50
C GLU A 245 -7.95 22.45 -13.36
N GLY A 246 -8.27 23.74 -13.25
CA GLY A 246 -7.82 24.62 -12.18
C GLY A 246 -8.72 25.85 -12.08
N GLY A 247 -8.48 26.69 -11.08
CA GLY A 247 -9.14 27.98 -10.92
C GLY A 247 -8.71 28.98 -12.01
N GLU A 248 -9.39 30.12 -12.07
CA GLU A 248 -9.04 31.19 -13.00
C GLU A 248 -7.67 31.81 -12.68
N ASP A 249 -7.32 31.90 -11.39
CA ASP A 249 -6.01 32.37 -10.94
C ASP A 249 -4.89 31.42 -11.37
N ASP A 250 -5.13 30.10 -11.33
CA ASP A 250 -4.16 29.09 -11.77
C ASP A 250 -3.90 29.21 -13.28
N ARG A 251 -4.95 29.49 -14.06
CA ARG A 251 -4.82 29.73 -15.51
C ARG A 251 -4.02 31.00 -15.80
N ARG A 252 -4.34 32.11 -15.08
CA ARG A 252 -3.62 33.37 -15.22
C ARG A 252 -2.14 33.25 -14.81
N ALA A 253 -1.84 32.44 -13.82
CA ALA A 253 -0.48 32.14 -13.39
C ALA A 253 0.27 31.16 -14.31
N GLY A 254 -0.37 30.66 -15.39
CA GLY A 254 0.25 29.73 -16.32
C GLY A 254 0.41 28.30 -15.81
N LEU A 255 -0.19 27.94 -14.66
CA LEU A 255 -0.04 26.62 -14.03
C LEU A 255 -0.68 25.48 -14.84
N LEU A 256 -1.50 25.78 -15.83
CA LEU A 256 -2.13 24.80 -16.72
C LEU A 256 -1.42 24.66 -18.09
N ALA A 257 -0.23 25.25 -18.25
CA ALA A 257 0.53 25.19 -19.51
C ALA A 257 0.92 23.74 -19.90
N ASP A 258 1.06 22.86 -18.92
CA ASP A 258 1.40 21.44 -19.11
C ASP A 258 0.19 20.51 -19.05
N ALA A 259 -1.04 21.06 -19.08
CA ALA A 259 -2.27 20.28 -19.00
C ALA A 259 -2.29 19.09 -19.97
N GLY A 260 -2.60 17.90 -19.47
CA GLY A 260 -2.70 16.67 -20.24
C GLY A 260 -1.37 16.01 -20.62
N LYS A 261 -0.22 16.62 -20.34
CA LYS A 261 1.09 16.00 -20.57
C LYS A 261 1.30 14.86 -19.57
N SER A 262 1.94 13.78 -20.01
CA SER A 262 2.24 12.62 -19.15
C SER A 262 3.24 12.96 -18.07
N LEU A 263 2.95 12.49 -16.85
CA LEU A 263 3.82 12.57 -15.67
C LEU A 263 4.58 11.25 -15.48
N PRO A 264 5.75 11.29 -14.81
CA PRO A 264 6.47 12.44 -14.28
C PRO A 264 7.35 13.12 -15.35
N PHE A 265 7.62 14.43 -15.21
CA PHE A 265 8.49 15.19 -16.16
C PHE A 265 9.98 14.99 -15.86
N VAL A 266 10.32 14.71 -14.62
CA VAL A 266 11.70 14.59 -14.14
C VAL A 266 12.09 13.11 -14.10
N ASP A 267 13.29 12.76 -14.58
CA ASP A 267 13.77 11.37 -14.57
C ASP A 267 14.39 10.97 -13.24
N GLU A 268 15.05 11.92 -12.58
CA GLU A 268 15.74 11.69 -11.31
C GLU A 268 15.62 12.92 -10.41
N ALA A 269 15.38 12.69 -9.12
CA ALA A 269 15.41 13.71 -8.08
C ALA A 269 16.45 13.33 -7.01
N VAL A 270 17.39 14.24 -6.77
CA VAL A 270 18.48 14.04 -5.80
C VAL A 270 18.31 14.99 -4.64
N PHE A 271 18.21 14.44 -3.43
CA PHE A 271 18.16 15.18 -2.17
C PHE A 271 19.51 14.99 -1.49
N SER A 272 20.34 16.05 -1.47
CA SER A 272 21.62 16.09 -0.76
C SER A 272 21.45 16.77 0.58
N LEU A 273 22.21 16.30 1.58
CA LEU A 273 22.33 16.94 2.89
C LEU A 273 23.45 17.98 2.88
#